data_bd2d6c11c53fac546717ebd1fc7bc737
#
_entry.id   bd2d6c11c53fac546717ebd1fc7bc737
#
_cell.length_a   1.000
_cell.length_b   1.000
_cell.length_c   1.000
_cell.angle_alpha   90.00
_cell.angle_beta   90.00
_cell.angle_gamma   90.00
#
_symmetry.space_group_name_H-M   'P 1'
#
loop_
_entity.id
_entity.type
_entity.pdbx_description
1 polymer ?
#
loop_
_entity_poly.entity_id
_entity_poly.type
_entity_poly.pdbx_seq_one_letter_code
_entity_poly.pdbx_strand_id
1 'polypeptide(L)'
;MNRRYNIVVVGGGVTGLMAATLLAKGPQRDALNITLVDAAPRPVFSPDDDVALRVSAIATGTAELFASVGAWEYTAATRVGPYTSMRIWDENDTPESAAALRFSADEFAISQLGFIVENVLLQDVLLYQLDRTDTTLKFESPIGRLRRTARHYELDLESGESLTADLVVGADGARSFVRSAVGIETNEWPYEKTAFVTHLRPEKAHGGEALQRFLRDGPLGILPLQDGRVSIVWSTTPE
;
A
#
# COMPACT_ATOMS: atom_id res chain seq x y z
N MET A 1 -36.32 12.37 2.99
CA MET A 1 -35.07 11.65 3.36
C MET A 1 -34.24 11.53 2.09
N ASN A 2 -33.04 12.11 2.05
CA ASN A 2 -32.16 11.89 0.91
C ASN A 2 -31.70 10.42 0.91
N ARG A 3 -31.79 9.76 -0.24
CA ARG A 3 -31.32 8.39 -0.42
C ARG A 3 -29.81 8.34 -0.17
N ARG A 4 -29.35 7.44 0.69
CA ARG A 4 -27.93 7.12 0.82
C ARG A 4 -27.54 6.04 -0.19
N TYR A 5 -26.34 6.14 -0.73
CA TYR A 5 -25.78 5.14 -1.64
C TYR A 5 -24.92 4.14 -0.86
N ASN A 6 -25.14 2.87 -1.12
CA ASN A 6 -24.37 1.79 -0.53
C ASN A 6 -23.08 1.56 -1.37
N ILE A 7 -21.94 1.78 -0.77
CA ILE A 7 -20.62 1.56 -1.39
C ILE A 7 -19.97 0.38 -0.69
N VAL A 8 -19.58 -0.63 -1.45
CA VAL A 8 -18.78 -1.75 -0.93
C VAL A 8 -17.37 -1.67 -1.50
N VAL A 9 -16.39 -1.51 -0.61
CA VAL A 9 -14.96 -1.56 -0.94
C VAL A 9 -14.46 -2.95 -0.62
N VAL A 10 -13.94 -3.65 -1.61
CA VAL A 10 -13.42 -5.01 -1.48
C VAL A 10 -11.90 -4.96 -1.46
N GLY A 11 -11.32 -5.39 -0.33
CA GLY A 11 -9.89 -5.38 -0.06
C GLY A 11 -9.48 -4.42 1.07
N GLY A 12 -8.94 -4.97 2.16
CA GLY A 12 -8.42 -4.26 3.34
C GLY A 12 -6.91 -3.95 3.25
N GLY A 13 -6.34 -3.96 2.05
CA GLY A 13 -5.00 -3.42 1.79
C GLY A 13 -4.97 -1.89 1.90
N VAL A 14 -3.77 -1.30 1.87
CA VAL A 14 -3.58 0.16 1.97
C VAL A 14 -4.47 0.92 0.98
N THR A 15 -4.60 0.42 -0.26
CA THR A 15 -5.40 1.06 -1.32
C THR A 15 -6.89 1.07 -0.98
N GLY A 16 -7.45 -0.07 -0.55
CA GLY A 16 -8.88 -0.16 -0.22
C GLY A 16 -9.22 0.60 1.05
N LEU A 17 -8.37 0.53 2.07
CA LEU A 17 -8.51 1.32 3.29
C LEU A 17 -8.45 2.82 3.00
N MET A 18 -7.52 3.27 2.16
CA MET A 18 -7.44 4.68 1.75
C MET A 18 -8.69 5.11 0.98
N ALA A 19 -9.16 4.29 0.02
CA ALA A 19 -10.38 4.59 -0.74
C ALA A 19 -11.61 4.71 0.19
N ALA A 20 -11.78 3.78 1.13
CA ALA A 20 -12.86 3.83 2.12
C ALA A 20 -12.75 5.07 3.02
N THR A 21 -11.52 5.42 3.46
CA THR A 21 -11.29 6.59 4.33
C THR A 21 -11.60 7.90 3.60
N LEU A 22 -11.17 8.04 2.34
CA LEU A 22 -11.48 9.21 1.52
C LEU A 22 -12.98 9.39 1.31
N LEU A 23 -13.71 8.31 1.07
CA LEU A 23 -15.17 8.33 0.94
C LEU A 23 -15.84 8.70 2.27
N ALA A 24 -15.41 8.09 3.38
CA ALA A 24 -15.98 8.28 4.71
C ALA A 24 -15.73 9.67 5.30
N LYS A 25 -14.65 10.35 4.88
CA LYS A 25 -14.27 11.69 5.34
C LYS A 25 -14.52 12.78 4.29
N GLY A 26 -14.92 12.38 3.09
CA GLY A 26 -15.18 13.28 1.97
C GLY A 26 -16.44 14.15 2.15
N PRO A 27 -16.62 15.14 1.26
CA PRO A 27 -17.74 16.08 1.35
C PRO A 27 -19.12 15.42 1.16
N GLN A 28 -19.19 14.27 0.52
CA GLN A 28 -20.44 13.51 0.31
C GLN A 28 -20.71 12.43 1.35
N ARG A 29 -19.91 12.32 2.43
CA ARG A 29 -20.00 11.23 3.43
C ARG A 29 -21.42 10.97 3.95
N ASP A 30 -22.23 12.03 4.15
CA ASP A 30 -23.58 11.93 4.69
C ASP A 30 -24.57 11.27 3.70
N ALA A 31 -24.20 11.18 2.42
CA ALA A 31 -24.97 10.50 1.37
C ALA A 31 -24.49 9.04 1.13
N LEU A 32 -23.50 8.55 1.87
CA LEU A 32 -22.90 7.23 1.66
C LEU A 32 -23.09 6.33 2.88
N ASN A 33 -23.35 5.05 2.60
CA ASN A 33 -23.18 3.95 3.53
C ASN A 33 -21.99 3.12 3.01
N ILE A 34 -20.90 3.07 3.75
CA ILE A 34 -19.67 2.45 3.30
C ILE A 34 -19.46 1.15 4.06
N THR A 35 -19.22 0.07 3.33
CA THR A 35 -18.79 -1.23 3.89
C THR A 35 -17.47 -1.61 3.25
N LEU A 36 -16.44 -1.90 4.05
CA LEU A 36 -15.21 -2.50 3.61
C LEU A 36 -15.24 -3.99 3.94
N VAL A 37 -14.87 -4.83 2.97
CA VAL A 37 -14.84 -6.29 3.09
C VAL A 37 -13.46 -6.81 2.73
N ASP A 38 -12.88 -7.67 3.57
CA ASP A 38 -11.64 -8.38 3.28
C ASP A 38 -11.73 -9.83 3.74
N ALA A 39 -11.13 -10.74 2.98
CA ALA A 39 -11.05 -12.16 3.31
C ALA A 39 -10.03 -12.45 4.42
N ALA A 40 -9.01 -11.60 4.56
CA ALA A 40 -7.96 -11.73 5.57
C ALA A 40 -8.42 -11.20 6.94
N PRO A 41 -7.78 -11.59 8.02
CA PRO A 41 -7.98 -10.98 9.33
C PRO A 41 -7.58 -9.50 9.32
N ARG A 42 -8.18 -8.74 10.24
CA ARG A 42 -7.82 -7.33 10.45
C ARG A 42 -6.32 -7.22 10.79
N PRO A 43 -5.55 -6.43 10.05
CA PRO A 43 -4.16 -6.21 10.37
C PRO A 43 -4.03 -5.49 11.72
N VAL A 44 -2.98 -5.86 12.46
CA VAL A 44 -2.63 -5.25 13.76
C VAL A 44 -1.18 -4.80 13.68
N PHE A 45 -0.93 -3.57 14.07
CA PHE A 45 0.39 -2.99 14.23
C PHE A 45 0.69 -2.79 15.72
N SER A 46 1.93 -3.09 16.13
CA SER A 46 2.44 -2.73 17.44
C SER A 46 3.77 -1.99 17.28
N PRO A 47 3.97 -0.84 17.93
CA PRO A 47 5.24 -0.13 17.92
C PRO A 47 6.37 -0.92 18.62
N ASP A 48 6.03 -1.89 19.47
CA ASP A 48 6.99 -2.74 20.19
C ASP A 48 7.46 -3.93 19.35
N ASP A 49 6.76 -4.25 18.26
CA ASP A 49 7.17 -5.31 17.34
C ASP A 49 8.38 -4.88 16.51
N ASP A 50 9.15 -5.85 16.01
CA ASP A 50 10.21 -5.56 15.05
C ASP A 50 9.61 -5.01 13.74
N VAL A 51 10.43 -4.28 12.97
CA VAL A 51 10.00 -3.71 11.67
C VAL A 51 9.56 -4.83 10.75
N ALA A 52 8.33 -4.73 10.24
CA ALA A 52 7.77 -5.71 9.32
C ALA A 52 8.57 -5.77 8.01
N LEU A 53 8.77 -6.99 7.49
CA LEU A 53 9.51 -7.18 6.24
C LEU A 53 8.88 -6.43 5.05
N ARG A 54 7.56 -6.30 5.04
CA ARG A 54 6.87 -5.60 3.97
C ARG A 54 6.83 -4.10 4.23
N VAL A 55 7.74 -3.39 3.60
CA VAL A 55 7.79 -1.93 3.56
C VAL A 55 7.47 -1.42 2.15
N SER A 56 7.03 -0.18 2.07
CA SER A 56 6.80 0.53 0.81
C SER A 56 7.55 1.85 0.81
N ALA A 57 8.14 2.18 -0.33
CA ALA A 57 8.60 3.53 -0.61
C ALA A 57 7.41 4.35 -1.11
N ILE A 58 7.04 5.37 -0.36
CA ILE A 58 5.95 6.28 -0.71
C ILE A 58 6.48 7.67 -1.05
N ALA A 59 5.96 8.27 -2.11
CA ALA A 59 6.31 9.62 -2.50
C ALA A 59 5.66 10.66 -1.57
N THR A 60 6.19 11.87 -1.55
CA THR A 60 5.66 13.01 -0.76
C THR A 60 4.18 13.27 -1.05
N GLY A 61 3.73 13.21 -2.31
CA GLY A 61 2.31 13.35 -2.65
C GLY A 61 1.41 12.27 -2.06
N THR A 62 1.94 11.04 -1.86
CA THR A 62 1.20 9.99 -1.15
C THR A 62 1.10 10.31 0.34
N ALA A 63 2.17 10.83 0.95
CA ALA A 63 2.15 11.28 2.34
C ALA A 63 1.14 12.43 2.55
N GLU A 64 1.03 13.36 1.60
CA GLU A 64 0.01 14.42 1.60
C GLU A 64 -1.41 13.85 1.53
N LEU A 65 -1.63 12.79 0.75
CA LEU A 65 -2.92 12.10 0.71
C LEU A 65 -3.27 11.49 2.08
N PHE A 66 -2.31 10.85 2.77
CA PHE A 66 -2.49 10.38 4.14
C PHE A 66 -2.77 11.53 5.11
N ALA A 67 -2.09 12.67 4.94
CA ALA A 67 -2.32 13.87 5.75
C ALA A 67 -3.74 14.43 5.55
N SER A 68 -4.26 14.42 4.33
CA SER A 68 -5.61 14.90 4.01
C SER A 68 -6.73 14.16 4.75
N VAL A 69 -6.47 12.90 5.13
CA VAL A 69 -7.42 12.09 5.93
C VAL A 69 -7.03 12.00 7.41
N GLY A 70 -6.00 12.75 7.84
CA GLY A 70 -5.54 12.80 9.23
C GLY A 70 -4.75 11.56 9.69
N ALA A 71 -4.16 10.81 8.73
CA ALA A 71 -3.42 9.59 9.03
C ALA A 71 -1.89 9.79 9.06
N TRP A 72 -1.36 10.89 8.50
CA TRP A 72 0.09 11.06 8.33
C TRP A 72 0.84 11.43 9.61
N GLU A 73 0.29 12.30 10.44
CA GLU A 73 0.97 12.80 11.63
C GLU A 73 1.41 11.66 12.57
N TYR A 74 0.49 10.74 12.86
CA TYR A 74 0.80 9.58 13.67
C TYR A 74 1.79 8.64 12.98
N THR A 75 1.62 8.42 11.67
CA THR A 75 2.55 7.61 10.86
C THR A 75 3.98 8.15 10.99
N ALA A 76 4.15 9.45 10.75
CA ALA A 76 5.45 10.13 10.79
C ALA A 76 6.10 10.10 12.19
N ALA A 77 5.29 10.19 13.25
CA ALA A 77 5.77 10.14 14.62
C ALA A 77 6.14 8.72 15.10
N THR A 78 5.68 7.67 14.41
CA THR A 78 5.88 6.29 14.82
C THR A 78 7.16 5.70 14.25
N ARG A 79 7.13 5.24 13.00
CA ARG A 79 8.29 4.60 12.33
C ARG A 79 8.28 4.91 10.83
N VAL A 80 8.99 5.95 10.43
CA VAL A 80 9.13 6.36 9.03
C VAL A 80 10.58 6.62 8.72
N GLY A 81 11.10 5.99 7.66
CA GLY A 81 12.45 6.23 7.13
C GLY A 81 12.40 7.27 6.00
N PRO A 82 12.58 8.57 6.25
CA PRO A 82 12.68 9.54 5.16
C PRO A 82 13.96 9.29 4.37
N TYR A 83 13.89 9.45 3.04
CA TYR A 83 15.09 9.45 2.20
C TYR A 83 15.14 10.74 1.38
N THR A 84 16.35 11.33 1.36
CA THR A 84 16.61 12.62 0.72
C THR A 84 17.33 12.47 -0.61
N SER A 85 17.88 11.29 -0.87
CA SER A 85 18.57 11.00 -2.12
C SER A 85 18.30 9.57 -2.59
N MET A 86 18.44 9.39 -3.90
CA MET A 86 18.35 8.09 -4.54
C MET A 86 19.45 7.97 -5.58
N ARG A 87 20.11 6.81 -5.62
CA ARG A 87 21.16 6.50 -6.59
C ARG A 87 20.88 5.19 -7.28
N ILE A 88 21.02 5.19 -8.61
CA ILE A 88 20.72 4.03 -9.47
C ILE A 88 21.88 3.82 -10.42
N TRP A 89 22.39 2.58 -10.51
CA TRP A 89 23.49 2.23 -11.42
C TRP A 89 23.37 0.80 -11.94
N ASP A 90 24.09 0.52 -13.00
CA ASP A 90 24.20 -0.81 -13.62
C ASP A 90 25.31 -1.64 -12.95
N GLU A 91 25.26 -2.97 -13.10
CA GLU A 91 26.25 -3.88 -12.50
C GLU A 91 27.68 -3.67 -13.00
N ASN A 92 27.83 -3.14 -14.22
CA ASN A 92 29.12 -2.87 -14.84
C ASN A 92 29.71 -1.52 -14.42
N ASP A 93 28.97 -0.76 -13.62
CA ASP A 93 29.34 0.56 -13.12
C ASP A 93 29.49 0.57 -11.60
N THR A 94 29.98 1.71 -11.10
CA THR A 94 30.04 2.00 -9.67
C THR A 94 29.03 3.09 -9.30
N PRO A 95 28.61 3.16 -8.04
CA PRO A 95 27.70 4.21 -7.60
C PRO A 95 28.26 5.63 -7.75
N GLU A 96 29.61 5.78 -7.89
CA GLU A 96 30.29 7.06 -8.13
C GLU A 96 30.46 7.40 -9.62
N SER A 97 30.15 6.46 -10.51
CA SER A 97 30.26 6.65 -11.97
C SER A 97 29.42 7.84 -12.44
N ALA A 98 29.88 8.50 -13.50
CA ALA A 98 29.12 9.53 -14.20
C ALA A 98 27.86 8.99 -14.90
N ALA A 99 27.80 7.68 -15.15
CA ALA A 99 26.63 7.00 -15.71
C ALA A 99 25.55 6.68 -14.64
N ALA A 100 25.87 6.76 -13.35
CA ALA A 100 24.92 6.57 -12.28
C ALA A 100 23.89 7.72 -12.24
N LEU A 101 22.60 7.37 -12.23
CA LEU A 101 21.53 8.33 -12.03
C LEU A 101 21.48 8.72 -10.55
N ARG A 102 21.39 10.01 -10.28
CA ARG A 102 21.29 10.55 -8.94
C ARG A 102 20.12 11.51 -8.87
N PHE A 103 19.36 11.40 -7.79
CA PHE A 103 18.26 12.29 -7.46
C PHE A 103 18.51 12.80 -6.04
N SER A 104 18.38 14.10 -5.85
CA SER A 104 18.47 14.74 -4.54
C SER A 104 17.24 15.59 -4.29
N ALA A 105 16.74 15.58 -3.06
CA ALA A 105 15.64 16.43 -2.64
C ALA A 105 15.96 17.91 -2.84
N ASP A 106 17.24 18.29 -2.66
CA ASP A 106 17.72 19.67 -2.85
C ASP A 106 17.54 20.17 -4.29
N GLU A 107 17.68 19.27 -5.29
CA GLU A 107 17.49 19.63 -6.70
C GLU A 107 16.05 20.05 -7.00
N PHE A 108 15.09 19.58 -6.20
CA PHE A 108 13.67 19.86 -6.34
C PHE A 108 13.15 20.86 -5.29
N ALA A 109 14.01 21.40 -4.45
CA ALA A 109 13.67 22.29 -3.33
C ALA A 109 12.61 21.69 -2.39
N ILE A 110 12.68 20.37 -2.14
CA ILE A 110 11.81 19.63 -1.21
C ILE A 110 12.66 19.05 -0.06
N SER A 111 12.03 18.76 1.07
CA SER A 111 12.75 18.25 2.25
C SER A 111 13.19 16.79 2.11
N GLN A 112 12.46 16.00 1.35
CA GLN A 112 12.75 14.59 1.06
C GLN A 112 12.10 14.13 -0.23
N LEU A 113 12.67 13.10 -0.86
CA LEU A 113 12.09 12.48 -2.06
C LEU A 113 10.89 11.57 -1.71
N GLY A 114 10.91 10.99 -0.53
CA GLY A 114 9.86 10.09 -0.06
C GLY A 114 10.20 9.45 1.28
N PHE A 115 9.46 8.41 1.58
CA PHE A 115 9.49 7.74 2.89
C PHE A 115 9.43 6.23 2.72
N ILE A 116 10.19 5.50 3.53
CA ILE A 116 10.05 4.04 3.66
C ILE A 116 9.18 3.78 4.88
N VAL A 117 8.06 3.11 4.67
CA VAL A 117 7.04 2.87 5.71
C VAL A 117 6.55 1.44 5.66
N GLU A 118 6.31 0.84 6.81
CA GLU A 118 5.71 -0.48 6.92
C GLU A 118 4.26 -0.47 6.41
N ASN A 119 3.90 -1.45 5.59
CA ASN A 119 2.54 -1.54 5.07
C ASN A 119 1.51 -1.73 6.18
N VAL A 120 1.86 -2.49 7.23
CA VAL A 120 0.98 -2.71 8.37
C VAL A 120 0.72 -1.43 9.16
N LEU A 121 1.72 -0.54 9.31
CA LEU A 121 1.53 0.77 9.92
C LEU A 121 0.59 1.64 9.08
N LEU A 122 0.76 1.66 7.75
CA LEU A 122 -0.14 2.38 6.85
C LEU A 122 -1.58 1.88 6.93
N GLN A 123 -1.77 0.57 7.09
CA GLN A 123 -3.09 -0.03 7.27
C GLN A 123 -3.69 0.35 8.63
N ASP A 124 -2.92 0.26 9.70
CA ASP A 124 -3.36 0.54 11.06
C ASP A 124 -3.85 1.98 11.23
N VAL A 125 -3.09 2.95 10.72
CA VAL A 125 -3.50 4.36 10.79
C VAL A 125 -4.78 4.67 10.02
N LEU A 126 -4.99 3.99 8.87
CA LEU A 126 -6.22 4.13 8.11
C LEU A 126 -7.41 3.46 8.81
N LEU A 127 -7.20 2.30 9.42
CA LEU A 127 -8.21 1.63 10.24
C LEU A 127 -8.61 2.47 11.45
N TYR A 128 -7.63 3.08 12.12
CA TYR A 128 -7.90 4.03 13.19
C TYR A 128 -8.77 5.22 12.75
N GLN A 129 -8.57 5.69 11.52
CA GLN A 129 -9.42 6.75 10.95
C GLN A 129 -10.82 6.24 10.63
N LEU A 130 -10.96 5.03 10.08
CA LEU A 130 -12.24 4.42 9.73
C LEU A 130 -13.07 4.04 10.96
N ASP A 131 -12.43 3.58 12.05
CA ASP A 131 -13.10 3.27 13.31
C ASP A 131 -13.80 4.48 13.95
N ARG A 132 -13.49 5.70 13.50
CA ARG A 132 -14.13 6.96 13.91
C ARG A 132 -15.20 7.46 12.96
N THR A 133 -15.61 6.62 12.03
CA THR A 133 -16.68 6.90 11.06
C THR A 133 -17.78 5.86 11.16
N ASP A 134 -18.88 6.07 10.44
CA ASP A 134 -19.97 5.08 10.35
C ASP A 134 -19.66 3.93 9.37
N THR A 135 -18.39 3.74 8.97
CA THR A 135 -17.99 2.69 8.04
C THR A 135 -18.09 1.31 8.68
N THR A 136 -18.77 0.39 8.03
CA THR A 136 -18.80 -1.01 8.46
C THR A 136 -17.55 -1.74 7.96
N LEU A 137 -16.79 -2.34 8.88
CA LEU A 137 -15.60 -3.12 8.57
C LEU A 137 -15.88 -4.62 8.75
N LYS A 138 -15.68 -5.41 7.69
CA LYS A 138 -15.87 -6.86 7.66
C LYS A 138 -14.57 -7.52 7.22
N PHE A 139 -13.78 -7.95 8.17
CA PHE A 139 -12.62 -8.80 7.99
C PHE A 139 -13.01 -10.28 8.10
N GLU A 140 -12.15 -11.19 7.66
CA GLU A 140 -12.41 -12.64 7.61
C GLU A 140 -13.72 -12.96 6.89
N SER A 141 -14.04 -12.17 5.86
CA SER A 141 -15.31 -12.18 5.17
C SER A 141 -15.11 -12.39 3.65
N PRO A 142 -14.66 -13.57 3.22
CA PRO A 142 -14.46 -13.85 1.80
C PRO A 142 -15.78 -13.77 1.03
N ILE A 143 -15.69 -13.22 -0.19
CA ILE A 143 -16.83 -13.09 -1.10
C ILE A 143 -16.89 -14.33 -1.98
N GLY A 144 -17.97 -15.08 -1.91
CA GLY A 144 -18.22 -16.25 -2.75
C GLY A 144 -18.84 -15.90 -4.09
N ARG A 145 -19.59 -14.82 -4.17
CA ARG A 145 -20.29 -14.41 -5.40
C ARG A 145 -20.47 -12.91 -5.50
N LEU A 146 -20.30 -12.37 -6.70
CA LEU A 146 -20.66 -11.00 -7.08
C LEU A 146 -21.60 -11.06 -8.28
N ARG A 147 -22.74 -10.40 -8.21
CA ARG A 147 -23.73 -10.36 -9.26
C ARG A 147 -24.23 -8.95 -9.48
N ARG A 148 -24.33 -8.54 -10.75
CA ARG A 148 -24.99 -7.30 -11.14
C ARG A 148 -26.48 -7.57 -11.39
N THR A 149 -27.32 -6.77 -10.77
CA THR A 149 -28.77 -6.71 -11.07
C THR A 149 -29.08 -5.50 -11.95
N ALA A 150 -30.35 -5.26 -12.28
CA ALA A 150 -30.73 -4.07 -13.04
C ALA A 150 -30.53 -2.74 -12.28
N ARG A 151 -30.40 -2.78 -10.95
CA ARG A 151 -30.37 -1.57 -10.10
C ARG A 151 -29.19 -1.47 -9.17
N HIS A 152 -28.54 -2.59 -8.81
CA HIS A 152 -27.47 -2.65 -7.82
C HIS A 152 -26.59 -3.88 -8.04
N TYR A 153 -25.54 -4.00 -7.27
CA TYR A 153 -24.73 -5.21 -7.14
C TYR A 153 -25.13 -5.98 -5.88
N GLU A 154 -25.06 -7.29 -5.95
CA GLU A 154 -25.23 -8.20 -4.82
C GLU A 154 -23.92 -8.96 -4.59
N LEU A 155 -23.43 -8.95 -3.35
CA LEU A 155 -22.24 -9.67 -2.92
C LEU A 155 -22.67 -10.69 -1.86
N ASP A 156 -22.53 -11.97 -2.17
CA ASP A 156 -22.80 -13.05 -1.22
C ASP A 156 -21.48 -13.44 -0.56
N LEU A 157 -21.39 -13.27 0.76
CA LEU A 157 -20.26 -13.70 1.55
C LEU A 157 -20.33 -15.22 1.80
N GLU A 158 -19.18 -15.87 1.97
CA GLU A 158 -19.15 -17.32 2.28
C GLU A 158 -19.81 -17.65 3.63
N SER A 159 -19.96 -16.66 4.51
CA SER A 159 -20.72 -16.79 5.77
C SER A 159 -22.24 -16.97 5.55
N GLY A 160 -22.75 -16.75 4.34
CA GLY A 160 -24.17 -16.74 4.00
C GLY A 160 -24.81 -15.35 4.10
N GLU A 161 -24.10 -14.33 4.54
CA GLU A 161 -24.59 -12.94 4.50
C GLU A 161 -24.55 -12.39 3.07
N SER A 162 -25.56 -11.58 2.70
CA SER A 162 -25.58 -10.89 1.41
C SER A 162 -25.57 -9.38 1.61
N LEU A 163 -24.72 -8.69 0.85
CA LEU A 163 -24.61 -7.23 0.81
C LEU A 163 -25.16 -6.72 -0.51
N THR A 164 -25.79 -5.54 -0.46
CA THR A 164 -26.23 -4.82 -1.67
C THR A 164 -25.44 -3.54 -1.82
N ALA A 165 -24.97 -3.23 -3.03
CA ALA A 165 -24.18 -2.06 -3.32
C ALA A 165 -24.68 -1.32 -4.57
N ASP A 166 -24.76 0.01 -4.49
CA ASP A 166 -24.93 0.87 -5.66
C ASP A 166 -23.61 0.98 -6.46
N LEU A 167 -22.47 0.86 -5.74
CA LEU A 167 -21.11 0.83 -6.31
C LEU A 167 -20.25 -0.20 -5.57
N VAL A 168 -19.48 -0.97 -6.32
CA VAL A 168 -18.42 -1.84 -5.79
C VAL A 168 -17.06 -1.30 -6.24
N VAL A 169 -16.15 -1.12 -5.29
CA VAL A 169 -14.76 -0.72 -5.52
C VAL A 169 -13.87 -1.94 -5.29
N GLY A 170 -13.29 -2.49 -6.36
CA GLY A 170 -12.34 -3.61 -6.27
C GLY A 170 -10.94 -3.09 -5.95
N ALA A 171 -10.44 -3.39 -4.74
CA ALA A 171 -9.11 -3.09 -4.24
C ALA A 171 -8.43 -4.33 -3.64
N ASP A 172 -8.83 -5.51 -4.11
CA ASP A 172 -8.52 -6.84 -3.61
C ASP A 172 -7.24 -7.46 -4.24
N GLY A 173 -6.39 -6.60 -4.81
CA GLY A 173 -5.02 -6.91 -5.19
C GLY A 173 -4.86 -7.63 -6.52
N ALA A 174 -3.68 -8.24 -6.71
CA ALA A 174 -3.27 -8.81 -7.99
C ALA A 174 -4.20 -9.95 -8.46
N ARG A 175 -4.70 -10.77 -7.55
CA ARG A 175 -5.65 -11.86 -7.82
C ARG A 175 -7.09 -11.45 -7.56
N SER A 176 -7.47 -10.24 -7.98
CA SER A 176 -8.77 -9.64 -7.71
C SER A 176 -9.93 -10.53 -8.12
N PHE A 177 -10.74 -10.90 -7.12
CA PHE A 177 -12.03 -11.57 -7.31
C PHE A 177 -13.02 -10.65 -8.02
N VAL A 178 -13.06 -9.35 -7.63
CA VAL A 178 -13.98 -8.38 -8.23
C VAL A 178 -13.72 -8.24 -9.71
N ARG A 179 -12.43 -8.07 -10.11
CA ARG A 179 -12.02 -7.99 -11.52
C ARG A 179 -12.50 -9.20 -12.32
N SER A 180 -12.27 -10.39 -11.80
CA SER A 180 -12.66 -11.65 -12.46
C SER A 180 -14.18 -11.79 -12.55
N ALA A 181 -14.91 -11.46 -11.49
CA ALA A 181 -16.37 -11.57 -11.43
C ALA A 181 -17.10 -10.63 -12.40
N VAL A 182 -16.48 -9.48 -12.76
CA VAL A 182 -17.06 -8.55 -13.74
C VAL A 182 -16.49 -8.74 -15.16
N GLY A 183 -15.65 -9.75 -15.38
CA GLY A 183 -15.15 -10.11 -16.70
C GLY A 183 -14.08 -9.17 -17.27
N ILE A 184 -13.34 -8.44 -16.41
CA ILE A 184 -12.20 -7.65 -16.86
C ILE A 184 -11.01 -8.58 -17.06
N GLU A 185 -10.58 -8.70 -18.29
CA GLU A 185 -9.42 -9.52 -18.68
C GLU A 185 -8.10 -8.86 -18.29
N THR A 186 -7.08 -9.69 -18.01
CA THR A 186 -5.70 -9.26 -17.76
C THR A 186 -4.76 -9.97 -18.71
N ASN A 187 -3.76 -9.24 -19.20
CA ASN A 187 -2.65 -9.84 -19.87
C ASN A 187 -1.56 -10.10 -18.83
N GLU A 188 -1.20 -11.36 -18.64
CA GLU A 188 -0.21 -11.77 -17.64
C GLU A 188 0.97 -12.47 -18.32
N TRP A 189 2.17 -12.08 -17.93
CA TRP A 189 3.40 -12.76 -18.34
C TRP A 189 4.34 -12.84 -17.14
N PRO A 190 4.95 -14.00 -16.90
CA PRO A 190 5.90 -14.16 -15.80
C PRO A 190 7.21 -13.45 -16.14
N TYR A 191 7.78 -12.77 -15.15
CA TYR A 191 9.16 -12.25 -15.25
C TYR A 191 10.20 -13.31 -14.97
N GLU A 192 9.79 -14.52 -14.54
CA GLU A 192 10.67 -15.62 -14.11
C GLU A 192 11.68 -15.15 -13.06
N LYS A 193 11.22 -14.31 -12.15
CA LYS A 193 12.00 -13.75 -11.06
C LYS A 193 11.33 -14.00 -9.72
N THR A 194 12.15 -14.24 -8.71
CA THR A 194 11.74 -14.30 -7.31
C THR A 194 12.30 -13.12 -6.56
N ALA A 195 11.47 -12.45 -5.78
CA ALA A 195 11.92 -11.36 -4.91
C ALA A 195 12.31 -11.92 -3.54
N PHE A 196 13.56 -11.69 -3.15
CA PHE A 196 14.07 -11.92 -1.81
C PHE A 196 14.02 -10.61 -1.02
N VAL A 197 13.41 -10.64 0.16
CA VAL A 197 13.27 -9.46 1.02
C VAL A 197 13.83 -9.76 2.41
N THR A 198 14.70 -8.89 2.90
CA THR A 198 15.25 -8.97 4.26
C THR A 198 15.67 -7.61 4.79
N HIS A 199 15.86 -7.51 6.10
CA HIS A 199 16.46 -6.32 6.73
C HIS A 199 17.87 -6.63 7.18
N LEU A 200 18.80 -5.72 6.89
CA LEU A 200 20.21 -5.83 7.25
C LEU A 200 20.68 -4.59 8.02
N ARG A 201 21.65 -4.77 8.89
CA ARG A 201 22.38 -3.69 9.51
C ARG A 201 23.64 -3.40 8.69
N PRO A 202 23.74 -2.26 8.03
CA PRO A 202 24.92 -1.93 7.25
C PRO A 202 26.10 -1.54 8.16
N GLU A 203 27.32 -1.73 7.69
CA GLU A 203 28.54 -1.29 8.40
C GLU A 203 28.64 0.25 8.47
N LYS A 204 28.18 0.92 7.42
CA LYS A 204 28.16 2.38 7.33
C LYS A 204 26.71 2.87 7.39
N ALA A 205 26.48 3.99 8.05
CA ALA A 205 25.17 4.61 8.08
C ALA A 205 24.66 4.88 6.64
N HIS A 206 23.40 4.57 6.37
CA HIS A 206 22.79 4.76 5.04
C HIS A 206 22.58 6.24 4.66
N GLY A 207 22.68 7.18 5.61
CA GLY A 207 22.58 8.61 5.36
C GLY A 207 21.25 9.10 4.75
N GLY A 208 20.18 8.31 4.83
CA GLY A 208 18.91 8.64 4.17
C GLY A 208 18.96 8.50 2.64
N GLU A 209 19.90 7.71 2.10
CA GLU A 209 20.01 7.43 0.68
C GLU A 209 19.36 6.09 0.33
N ALA A 210 18.44 6.08 -0.65
CA ALA A 210 17.92 4.88 -1.27
C ALA A 210 18.83 4.49 -2.44
N LEU A 211 19.16 3.18 -2.53
CA LEU A 211 20.07 2.68 -3.56
C LEU A 211 19.37 1.62 -4.41
N GLN A 212 19.65 1.62 -5.72
CA GLN A 212 19.20 0.58 -6.62
C GLN A 212 20.31 0.21 -7.59
N ARG A 213 20.66 -1.07 -7.64
CA ARG A 213 21.61 -1.61 -8.61
C ARG A 213 20.88 -2.54 -9.56
N PHE A 214 21.02 -2.33 -10.85
CA PHE A 214 20.57 -3.25 -11.88
C PHE A 214 21.63 -4.32 -12.09
N LEU A 215 21.36 -5.52 -11.61
CA LEU A 215 22.17 -6.70 -11.82
C LEU A 215 21.65 -7.47 -13.03
N ARG A 216 22.47 -8.33 -13.62
CA ARG A 216 22.11 -9.18 -14.76
C ARG A 216 20.85 -10.00 -14.48
N ASP A 217 20.73 -10.52 -13.26
CA ASP A 217 19.63 -11.38 -12.85
C ASP A 217 18.44 -10.62 -12.26
N GLY A 218 18.50 -9.31 -12.17
CA GLY A 218 17.42 -8.44 -11.72
C GLY A 218 17.87 -7.33 -10.77
N PRO A 219 16.98 -6.41 -10.43
CA PRO A 219 17.32 -5.27 -9.59
C PRO A 219 17.50 -5.67 -8.12
N LEU A 220 18.47 -5.00 -7.48
CA LEU A 220 18.70 -4.99 -6.05
C LEU A 220 18.38 -3.59 -5.51
N GLY A 221 17.33 -3.47 -4.71
CA GLY A 221 16.96 -2.26 -3.99
C GLY A 221 17.46 -2.30 -2.55
N ILE A 222 17.96 -1.17 -2.05
CA ILE A 222 18.40 -0.98 -0.67
C ILE A 222 17.70 0.27 -0.15
N LEU A 223 16.78 0.09 0.79
CA LEU A 223 15.88 1.14 1.27
C LEU A 223 16.22 1.49 2.73
N PRO A 224 16.46 2.76 3.07
CA PRO A 224 16.83 3.17 4.43
C PRO A 224 15.63 3.03 5.38
N LEU A 225 15.84 2.37 6.52
CA LEU A 225 14.87 2.29 7.60
C LEU A 225 15.21 3.28 8.71
N GLN A 226 14.21 3.69 9.49
CA GLN A 226 14.38 4.67 10.56
C GLN A 226 15.37 4.22 11.65
N ASP A 227 15.44 2.92 11.92
CA ASP A 227 16.27 2.34 12.98
C ASP A 227 17.74 2.12 12.59
N GLY A 228 18.16 2.66 11.45
CA GLY A 228 19.52 2.55 10.92
C GLY A 228 19.78 1.26 10.13
N ARG A 229 18.83 0.33 10.07
CA ARG A 229 18.86 -0.81 9.15
C ARG A 229 18.52 -0.37 7.71
N VAL A 230 18.68 -1.29 6.79
CA VAL A 230 18.20 -1.17 5.42
C VAL A 230 17.31 -2.35 5.09
N SER A 231 16.25 -2.11 4.32
CA SER A 231 15.47 -3.17 3.70
C SER A 231 16.06 -3.48 2.33
N ILE A 232 16.39 -4.74 2.11
CA ILE A 232 16.88 -5.27 0.85
C ILE A 232 15.70 -5.88 0.10
N VAL A 233 15.55 -5.47 -1.16
CA VAL A 233 14.62 -6.11 -2.10
C VAL A 233 15.43 -6.55 -3.31
N TRP A 234 15.68 -7.84 -3.43
CA TRP A 234 16.48 -8.40 -4.52
C TRP A 234 15.63 -9.31 -5.38
N SER A 235 15.43 -8.90 -6.62
CA SER A 235 14.79 -9.74 -7.65
C SER A 235 15.88 -10.55 -8.36
N THR A 236 15.76 -11.87 -8.34
CA THR A 236 16.73 -12.78 -8.96
C THR A 236 16.00 -13.95 -9.63
N THR A 237 16.70 -14.68 -10.50
CA THR A 237 16.18 -15.92 -11.09
C THR A 237 15.99 -16.97 -10.00
N PRO A 238 14.88 -17.74 -10.01
CA PRO A 238 14.77 -18.93 -9.17
C PRO A 238 15.85 -19.92 -9.62
N GLU A 239 16.56 -20.53 -8.66
CA GLU A 239 17.43 -21.67 -8.93
C GLU A 239 16.62 -22.95 -9.12
#